data_4ce53f1c73595cea9206ba13b80d3a34
#
_entry.id   4ce53f1c73595cea9206ba13b80d3a34
#
_cell.length_a   1.000
_cell.length_b   1.000
_cell.length_c   1.000
_cell.angle_alpha   90.00
_cell.angle_beta   90.00
_cell.angle_gamma   90.00
#
_symmetry.space_group_name_H-M   'P 1'
#
loop_
_entity.id
_entity.type
_entity.pdbx_description
1 polymer ?
#
loop_
_entity_poly.entity_id
_entity_poly.type
_entity_poly.pdbx_seq_one_letter_code
_entity_poly.pdbx_strand_id
1 'polypeptide(L)'
;MKCGVVTFPGSNCNHDMIYALGNVLKQEVIELWHKDSDIQNCDLIVLPGGFSYGDYLRSGAIARFSPIMDSIIQHANNGGMVLGICNGFQILCESGLLPGALLHNNQQKFICKNVFLKPSSKTTPITKQLNEEKSFKIPIAHGEGRYFADDKTLKELTKNDQVIFQYCDENGVVSEEVNPNGSCLNIAGISNANKNVFGMMPHPERAVDLLLNNTDGKLIFESLLN
;
A
#
# COMPACT_ATOMS: atom_id res chain seq x y z
N MET A 1 18.08 -4.96 2.87
CA MET A 1 17.73 -4.13 1.70
C MET A 1 17.89 -2.65 2.06
N LYS A 2 18.17 -1.81 1.08
CA LYS A 2 18.19 -0.36 1.21
C LYS A 2 16.81 0.18 0.81
N CYS A 3 16.11 0.79 1.77
CA CYS A 3 14.74 1.25 1.61
C CYS A 3 14.68 2.77 1.58
N GLY A 4 14.07 3.35 0.56
CA GLY A 4 13.80 4.78 0.46
C GLY A 4 12.37 5.10 0.85
N VAL A 5 12.15 5.90 1.88
CA VAL A 5 10.81 6.37 2.28
C VAL A 5 10.60 7.80 1.80
N VAL A 6 9.63 8.00 0.93
CA VAL A 6 9.39 9.32 0.33
C VAL A 6 8.58 10.20 1.26
N THR A 7 9.03 11.43 1.47
CA THR A 7 8.30 12.45 2.24
C THR A 7 7.77 13.53 1.31
N PHE A 8 6.43 13.64 1.24
CA PHE A 8 5.72 14.73 0.57
C PHE A 8 5.24 15.76 1.61
N PRO A 9 4.97 17.01 1.19
CA PRO A 9 4.26 17.95 2.06
C PRO A 9 2.91 17.35 2.48
N GLY A 10 2.66 17.23 3.79
CA GLY A 10 1.46 16.60 4.34
C GLY A 10 1.53 15.08 4.52
N SER A 11 2.65 14.41 4.20
CA SER A 11 2.90 13.03 4.68
C SER A 11 2.96 13.04 6.20
N ASN A 12 2.29 12.08 6.84
CA ASN A 12 2.30 11.96 8.30
C ASN A 12 2.55 10.52 8.80
N CYS A 13 2.62 9.54 7.89
CA CYS A 13 2.94 8.15 8.20
C CYS A 13 4.38 7.77 7.80
N ASN A 14 5.19 8.73 7.31
CA ASN A 14 6.59 8.50 6.94
C ASN A 14 7.43 8.07 8.14
N HIS A 15 7.26 8.70 9.31
CA HIS A 15 7.97 8.32 10.53
C HIS A 15 7.59 6.91 11.03
N ASP A 16 6.30 6.53 10.95
CA ASP A 16 5.85 5.18 11.30
C ASP A 16 6.51 4.14 10.37
N MET A 17 6.60 4.45 9.07
CA MET A 17 7.24 3.59 8.08
C MET A 17 8.76 3.48 8.31
N ILE A 18 9.45 4.60 8.57
CA ILE A 18 10.88 4.63 8.90
C ILE A 18 11.15 3.79 10.15
N TYR A 19 10.30 3.92 11.18
CA TYR A 19 10.39 3.11 12.40
C TYR A 19 10.20 1.62 12.09
N ALA A 20 9.17 1.26 11.34
CA ALA A 20 8.88 -0.12 10.98
C ALA A 20 10.06 -0.78 10.24
N LEU A 21 10.54 -0.14 9.18
CA LEU A 21 11.62 -0.70 8.36
C LEU A 21 12.97 -0.65 9.08
N GLY A 22 13.33 0.48 9.68
CA GLY A 22 14.64 0.69 10.28
C GLY A 22 14.78 0.09 11.68
N ASN A 23 13.84 0.41 12.59
CA ASN A 23 13.95 0.01 13.99
C ASN A 23 13.48 -1.42 14.24
N VAL A 24 12.36 -1.83 13.63
CA VAL A 24 11.79 -3.17 13.85
C VAL A 24 12.41 -4.21 12.91
N LEU A 25 12.48 -3.92 11.62
CA LEU A 25 12.92 -4.85 10.59
C LEU A 25 14.42 -4.75 10.27
N LYS A 26 15.15 -3.81 10.90
CA LYS A 26 16.61 -3.65 10.79
C LYS A 26 17.12 -3.45 9.36
N GLN A 27 16.35 -2.81 8.51
CA GLN A 27 16.77 -2.42 7.18
C GLN A 27 17.56 -1.10 7.20
N GLU A 28 18.36 -0.86 6.17
CA GLU A 28 18.92 0.47 5.90
C GLU A 28 17.82 1.35 5.35
N VAL A 29 17.50 2.47 6.03
CA VAL A 29 16.40 3.37 5.62
C VAL A 29 16.94 4.76 5.32
N ILE A 30 16.54 5.29 4.17
CA ILE A 30 16.83 6.66 3.74
C ILE A 30 15.51 7.41 3.56
N GLU A 31 15.42 8.62 4.11
CA GLU A 31 14.33 9.53 3.83
C GLU A 31 14.60 10.27 2.51
N LEU A 32 13.66 10.18 1.57
CA LEU A 32 13.74 10.80 0.25
C LEU A 32 12.77 11.99 0.19
N TRP A 33 13.30 13.18 -0.12
CA TRP A 33 12.48 14.36 -0.24
C TRP A 33 11.82 14.45 -1.63
N HIS A 34 10.55 14.77 -1.67
CA HIS A 34 9.74 14.77 -2.92
C HIS A 34 10.28 15.67 -4.05
N LYS A 35 11.12 16.68 -3.72
CA LYS A 35 11.76 17.55 -4.72
C LYS A 35 13.07 17.01 -5.28
N ASP A 36 13.65 16.00 -4.63
CA ASP A 36 14.85 15.35 -5.13
C ASP A 36 14.47 14.48 -6.35
N SER A 37 15.45 14.23 -7.21
CA SER A 37 15.33 13.28 -8.34
C SER A 37 16.18 12.03 -8.16
N ASP A 38 17.05 12.00 -7.14
CA ASP A 38 17.91 10.86 -6.85
C ASP A 38 17.26 9.96 -5.79
N ILE A 39 16.97 8.72 -6.17
CA ILE A 39 16.46 7.67 -5.29
C ILE A 39 17.58 6.92 -4.54
N GLN A 40 18.83 7.38 -4.65
CA GLN A 40 20.01 6.94 -3.90
C GLN A 40 20.26 5.42 -3.99
N ASN A 41 20.00 4.80 -5.12
CA ASN A 41 20.15 3.36 -5.36
C ASN A 41 19.39 2.49 -4.32
N CYS A 42 18.20 2.90 -3.90
CA CYS A 42 17.36 2.09 -3.04
C CYS A 42 16.83 0.86 -3.79
N ASP A 43 16.76 -0.28 -3.08
CA ASP A 43 16.18 -1.53 -3.59
C ASP A 43 14.65 -1.48 -3.55
N LEU A 44 14.10 -0.90 -2.49
CA LEU A 44 12.67 -0.70 -2.26
C LEU A 44 12.38 0.79 -2.04
N ILE A 45 11.44 1.33 -2.81
CA ILE A 45 10.89 2.67 -2.58
C ILE A 45 9.52 2.55 -1.94
N VAL A 46 9.29 3.30 -0.84
CA VAL A 46 8.00 3.32 -0.16
C VAL A 46 7.39 4.71 -0.23
N LEU A 47 6.16 4.77 -0.75
CA LEU A 47 5.29 5.93 -0.68
C LEU A 47 4.37 5.75 0.53
N PRO A 48 4.60 6.48 1.64
CA PRO A 48 3.84 6.27 2.87
C PRO A 48 2.44 6.86 2.79
N GLY A 49 1.63 6.57 3.81
CA GLY A 49 0.35 7.20 4.03
C GLY A 49 0.46 8.66 4.45
N GLY A 50 -0.68 9.33 4.46
CA GLY A 50 -0.81 10.74 4.84
C GLY A 50 -1.80 11.46 3.96
N PHE A 51 -1.61 12.77 3.85
CA PHE A 51 -2.43 13.69 3.06
C PHE A 51 -1.52 14.54 2.19
N SER A 52 -0.84 13.90 1.21
CA SER A 52 0.14 14.59 0.36
C SER A 52 -0.47 15.82 -0.31
N TYR A 53 0.19 16.98 -0.11
CA TYR A 53 -0.30 18.28 -0.55
C TYR A 53 -1.71 18.65 -0.05
N GLY A 54 -2.14 18.08 1.11
CA GLY A 54 -3.46 18.33 1.70
C GLY A 54 -4.62 17.74 0.91
N ASP A 55 -4.37 16.74 0.05
CA ASP A 55 -5.35 16.08 -0.83
C ASP A 55 -6.12 17.06 -1.75
N TYR A 56 -5.52 18.22 -2.07
CA TYR A 56 -6.11 19.15 -3.01
C TYR A 56 -6.36 18.48 -4.37
N LEU A 57 -7.48 18.78 -4.99
CA LEU A 57 -8.09 18.16 -6.17
C LEU A 57 -8.66 16.77 -5.86
N ARG A 58 -7.83 15.83 -5.43
CA ARG A 58 -8.13 14.50 -4.88
C ARG A 58 -6.83 13.90 -4.33
N SER A 59 -6.98 12.90 -3.49
CA SER A 59 -5.84 12.25 -2.82
C SER A 59 -4.82 11.71 -3.83
N GLY A 60 -3.55 12.10 -3.65
CA GLY A 60 -2.43 11.68 -4.49
C GLY A 60 -2.25 12.45 -5.80
N ALA A 61 -3.26 13.22 -6.25
CA ALA A 61 -3.26 13.82 -7.60
C ALA A 61 -2.13 14.84 -7.83
N ILE A 62 -1.75 15.62 -6.84
CA ILE A 62 -0.65 16.60 -6.96
C ILE A 62 0.69 15.90 -6.77
N ALA A 63 0.79 14.96 -5.83
CA ALA A 63 2.02 14.26 -5.51
C ALA A 63 2.65 13.54 -6.72
N ARG A 64 1.82 13.02 -7.65
CA ARG A 64 2.30 12.37 -8.88
C ARG A 64 3.21 13.26 -9.75
N PHE A 65 3.13 14.59 -9.60
CA PHE A 65 3.93 15.56 -10.36
C PHE A 65 5.20 15.99 -9.61
N SER A 66 5.47 15.45 -8.43
CA SER A 66 6.70 15.73 -7.71
C SER A 66 7.92 15.20 -8.47
N PRO A 67 9.05 15.92 -8.50
CA PRO A 67 10.24 15.53 -9.26
C PRO A 67 10.70 14.09 -9.02
N ILE A 68 10.64 13.61 -7.77
CA ILE A 68 11.05 12.25 -7.42
C ILE A 68 10.20 11.17 -8.13
N MET A 69 8.95 11.47 -8.50
CA MET A 69 8.07 10.49 -9.12
C MET A 69 8.55 10.02 -10.48
N ASP A 70 9.22 10.87 -11.26
CA ASP A 70 9.82 10.46 -12.54
C ASP A 70 10.87 9.36 -12.32
N SER A 71 11.71 9.52 -11.31
CA SER A 71 12.73 8.52 -10.95
C SER A 71 12.11 7.24 -10.38
N ILE A 72 11.04 7.35 -9.60
CA ILE A 72 10.30 6.20 -9.07
C ILE A 72 9.61 5.43 -10.19
N ILE A 73 8.99 6.12 -11.16
CA ILE A 73 8.39 5.49 -12.33
C ILE A 73 9.46 4.75 -13.16
N GLN A 74 10.60 5.37 -13.37
CA GLN A 74 11.72 4.74 -14.06
C GLN A 74 12.25 3.52 -13.29
N HIS A 75 12.43 3.61 -11.97
CA HIS A 75 12.83 2.51 -11.11
C HIS A 75 11.86 1.33 -11.21
N ALA A 76 10.56 1.59 -11.10
CA ALA A 76 9.52 0.57 -11.22
C ALA A 76 9.52 -0.11 -12.60
N ASN A 77 9.66 0.67 -13.69
CA ASN A 77 9.71 0.16 -15.06
C ASN A 77 10.95 -0.70 -15.33
N ASN A 78 12.05 -0.45 -14.59
CA ASN A 78 13.27 -1.25 -14.64
C ASN A 78 13.25 -2.47 -13.70
N GLY A 79 12.10 -2.78 -13.08
CA GLY A 79 11.93 -3.93 -12.20
C GLY A 79 12.23 -3.66 -10.72
N GLY A 80 12.54 -2.43 -10.34
CA GLY A 80 12.73 -2.04 -8.95
C GLY A 80 11.43 -2.11 -8.15
N MET A 81 11.53 -2.38 -6.85
CA MET A 81 10.34 -2.56 -6.00
C MET A 81 9.79 -1.22 -5.50
N VAL A 82 8.47 -1.08 -5.56
CA VAL A 82 7.74 0.08 -5.04
C VAL A 82 6.54 -0.36 -4.21
N LEU A 83 6.38 0.20 -3.00
CA LEU A 83 5.25 -0.03 -2.12
C LEU A 83 4.54 1.28 -1.82
N GLY A 84 3.23 1.35 -2.07
CA GLY A 84 2.38 2.48 -1.69
C GLY A 84 1.38 2.08 -0.60
N ILE A 85 1.40 2.80 0.52
CA ILE A 85 0.46 2.59 1.63
C ILE A 85 -0.53 3.75 1.69
N CYS A 86 -1.83 3.46 1.73
CA CYS A 86 -2.91 4.43 1.86
C CYS A 86 -2.77 5.57 0.81
N ASN A 87 -2.35 6.76 1.20
CA ASN A 87 -2.06 7.85 0.25
C ASN A 87 -1.00 7.49 -0.79
N GLY A 88 0.00 6.68 -0.44
CA GLY A 88 0.97 6.15 -1.38
C GLY A 88 0.32 5.26 -2.46
N PHE A 89 -0.67 4.45 -2.11
CA PHE A 89 -1.43 3.66 -3.08
C PHE A 89 -2.24 4.56 -4.03
N GLN A 90 -2.86 5.62 -3.50
CA GLN A 90 -3.55 6.64 -4.31
C GLN A 90 -2.58 7.27 -5.31
N ILE A 91 -1.37 7.65 -4.88
CA ILE A 91 -0.33 8.22 -5.76
C ILE A 91 0.07 7.21 -6.87
N LEU A 92 0.22 5.93 -6.53
CA LEU A 92 0.56 4.89 -7.52
C LEU A 92 -0.54 4.72 -8.58
N CYS A 93 -1.81 4.81 -8.21
CA CYS A 93 -2.90 4.82 -9.18
C CYS A 93 -2.90 6.10 -10.04
N GLU A 94 -2.72 7.27 -9.42
CA GLU A 94 -2.67 8.56 -10.13
C GLU A 94 -1.49 8.67 -11.10
N SER A 95 -0.36 8.01 -10.79
CA SER A 95 0.83 7.96 -11.67
C SER A 95 0.74 6.90 -12.76
N GLY A 96 -0.30 6.05 -12.75
CA GLY A 96 -0.47 4.97 -13.71
C GLY A 96 0.43 3.75 -13.47
N LEU A 97 1.14 3.68 -12.34
CA LEU A 97 1.92 2.51 -11.94
C LEU A 97 1.05 1.34 -11.47
N LEU A 98 -0.16 1.65 -10.97
CA LEU A 98 -1.18 0.67 -10.66
C LEU A 98 -2.49 1.01 -11.37
N PRO A 99 -3.27 0.03 -11.83
CA PRO A 99 -4.55 0.27 -12.49
C PRO A 99 -5.65 0.65 -11.50
N GLY A 100 -6.73 1.29 -11.99
CA GLY A 100 -7.87 1.69 -11.19
C GLY A 100 -7.69 3.02 -10.47
N ALA A 101 -8.53 3.29 -9.49
CA ALA A 101 -8.54 4.52 -8.70
C ALA A 101 -9.06 4.28 -7.28
N LEU A 102 -8.69 5.15 -6.35
CA LEU A 102 -9.26 5.19 -5.00
C LEU A 102 -10.30 6.31 -4.95
N LEU A 103 -11.52 5.96 -4.56
CA LEU A 103 -12.66 6.85 -4.48
C LEU A 103 -13.08 7.07 -3.02
N HIS A 104 -13.98 8.04 -2.78
CA HIS A 104 -14.60 8.22 -1.47
C HIS A 104 -15.25 6.92 -0.98
N ASN A 105 -15.07 6.64 0.32
CA ASN A 105 -15.76 5.53 0.99
C ASN A 105 -17.28 5.63 0.74
N ASN A 106 -17.98 4.52 0.61
CA ASN A 106 -19.42 4.49 0.34
C ASN A 106 -20.23 5.32 1.34
N GLN A 107 -19.79 5.34 2.61
CA GLN A 107 -20.46 6.07 3.68
C GLN A 107 -20.15 7.58 3.67
N GLN A 108 -19.30 8.06 2.75
CA GLN A 108 -18.85 9.47 2.68
C GLN A 108 -18.23 9.96 4.00
N LYS A 109 -17.59 9.05 4.75
CA LYS A 109 -16.97 9.33 6.06
C LYS A 109 -15.54 8.84 6.12
N PHE A 110 -14.72 9.52 6.91
CA PHE A 110 -13.42 9.03 7.31
C PHE A 110 -13.60 7.81 8.23
N ILE A 111 -12.90 6.72 7.93
CA ILE A 111 -12.95 5.46 8.68
C ILE A 111 -11.60 5.23 9.31
N CYS A 112 -11.56 5.08 10.64
CA CYS A 112 -10.37 4.72 11.40
C CYS A 112 -10.71 3.52 12.30
N LYS A 113 -10.26 2.32 11.90
CA LYS A 113 -10.50 1.07 12.64
C LYS A 113 -9.52 -0.03 12.21
N ASN A 114 -9.44 -1.09 13.01
CA ASN A 114 -8.81 -2.33 12.56
C ASN A 114 -9.75 -3.09 11.62
N VAL A 115 -9.16 -3.68 10.57
CA VAL A 115 -9.80 -4.60 9.63
C VAL A 115 -8.98 -5.88 9.55
N PHE A 116 -9.56 -6.94 9.02
CA PHE A 116 -8.83 -8.16 8.72
C PHE A 116 -8.58 -8.27 7.22
N LEU A 117 -7.39 -8.75 6.88
CA LEU A 117 -6.93 -8.95 5.51
C LEU A 117 -6.62 -10.41 5.26
N LYS A 118 -7.06 -10.92 4.13
CA LYS A 118 -6.67 -12.21 3.60
C LYS A 118 -5.67 -12.02 2.46
N PRO A 119 -4.49 -12.69 2.47
CA PRO A 119 -3.64 -12.78 1.30
C PRO A 119 -4.37 -13.50 0.18
N SER A 120 -4.41 -12.90 -1.01
CA SER A 120 -5.15 -13.46 -2.16
C SER A 120 -4.23 -13.88 -3.30
N SER A 121 -3.07 -13.23 -3.45
CA SER A 121 -2.03 -13.65 -4.40
C SER A 121 -1.05 -14.60 -3.74
N LYS A 122 -0.59 -15.61 -4.50
CA LYS A 122 0.42 -16.60 -4.08
C LYS A 122 1.81 -16.34 -4.67
N THR A 123 1.89 -15.44 -5.61
CA THR A 123 3.07 -15.28 -6.46
C THR A 123 3.77 -13.94 -6.30
N THR A 124 3.21 -13.03 -5.49
CA THR A 124 3.82 -11.73 -5.25
C THR A 124 4.79 -11.76 -4.06
N PRO A 125 5.93 -11.05 -4.11
CA PRO A 125 6.87 -10.96 -3.00
C PRO A 125 6.19 -10.62 -1.66
N ILE A 126 5.25 -9.68 -1.66
CA ILE A 126 4.60 -9.21 -0.44
C ILE A 126 3.67 -10.24 0.23
N THR A 127 3.25 -11.29 -0.47
CA THR A 127 2.29 -12.30 0.04
C THR A 127 2.81 -13.73 0.00
N LYS A 128 3.85 -14.04 -0.79
CA LYS A 128 4.30 -15.43 -1.05
C LYS A 128 4.69 -16.23 0.20
N GLN A 129 5.08 -15.56 1.30
CA GLN A 129 5.46 -16.21 2.56
C GLN A 129 4.36 -16.16 3.61
N LEU A 130 3.21 -15.52 3.31
CA LEU A 130 2.10 -15.42 4.24
C LEU A 130 1.26 -16.71 4.21
N ASN A 131 0.76 -17.10 5.38
CA ASN A 131 -0.22 -18.20 5.47
C ASN A 131 -1.57 -17.71 4.94
N GLU A 132 -2.07 -18.32 3.86
CA GLU A 132 -3.34 -17.98 3.20
C GLU A 132 -4.58 -18.30 4.04
N GLU A 133 -4.46 -19.20 5.01
CA GLU A 133 -5.55 -19.56 5.91
C GLU A 133 -5.65 -18.57 7.10
N LYS A 134 -4.61 -17.72 7.30
CA LYS A 134 -4.58 -16.73 8.36
C LYS A 134 -5.12 -15.39 7.87
N SER A 135 -5.97 -14.76 8.68
CA SER A 135 -6.31 -13.35 8.55
C SER A 135 -5.29 -12.49 9.30
N PHE A 136 -5.02 -11.29 8.78
CA PHE A 136 -4.08 -10.32 9.35
C PHE A 136 -4.85 -9.08 9.80
N LYS A 137 -4.76 -8.73 11.07
CA LYS A 137 -5.42 -7.57 11.65
C LYS A 137 -4.60 -6.32 11.42
N ILE A 138 -5.05 -5.44 10.52
CA ILE A 138 -4.31 -4.24 10.12
C ILE A 138 -5.21 -3.01 10.25
N PRO A 139 -4.72 -1.87 10.77
CA PRO A 139 -5.51 -0.64 10.85
C PRO A 139 -5.68 0.02 9.47
N ILE A 140 -6.85 0.67 9.30
CA ILE A 140 -7.13 1.60 8.21
C ILE A 140 -7.46 2.98 8.77
N ALA A 141 -7.11 4.04 8.02
CA ALA A 141 -7.41 5.43 8.37
C ALA A 141 -7.53 6.27 7.08
N HIS A 142 -8.73 6.33 6.48
CA HIS A 142 -8.93 7.01 5.18
C HIS A 142 -10.37 7.47 4.96
N GLY A 143 -10.54 8.55 4.17
CA GLY A 143 -11.81 9.01 3.60
C GLY A 143 -12.03 8.53 2.16
N GLU A 144 -10.94 8.31 1.43
CA GLU A 144 -10.88 7.89 0.02
C GLU A 144 -10.10 6.58 -0.11
N GLY A 145 -10.68 5.48 0.39
CA GLY A 145 -10.03 4.16 0.36
C GLY A 145 -10.75 3.12 -0.49
N ARG A 146 -11.83 3.50 -1.17
CA ARG A 146 -12.63 2.62 -1.99
C ARG A 146 -11.96 2.35 -3.33
N TYR A 147 -11.32 1.20 -3.49
CA TYR A 147 -10.76 0.79 -4.77
C TYR A 147 -11.85 0.56 -5.81
N PHE A 148 -11.67 1.16 -6.98
CA PHE A 148 -12.58 1.06 -8.12
C PHE A 148 -11.80 0.82 -9.42
N ALA A 149 -12.28 -0.10 -10.23
CA ALA A 149 -11.85 -0.31 -11.60
C ALA A 149 -13.02 -0.83 -12.43
N ASP A 150 -12.92 -0.73 -13.76
CA ASP A 150 -13.91 -1.30 -14.65
C ASP A 150 -13.86 -2.84 -14.66
N ASP A 151 -14.92 -3.47 -15.17
CA ASP A 151 -15.05 -4.94 -15.19
C ASP A 151 -13.90 -5.63 -15.95
N LYS A 152 -13.35 -5.00 -16.98
CA LYS A 152 -12.23 -5.54 -17.74
C LYS A 152 -10.98 -5.59 -16.87
N THR A 153 -10.66 -4.48 -16.23
CA THR A 153 -9.52 -4.36 -15.31
C THR A 153 -9.66 -5.32 -14.12
N LEU A 154 -10.85 -5.44 -13.51
CA LEU A 154 -11.09 -6.38 -12.41
C LEU A 154 -10.88 -7.84 -12.83
N LYS A 155 -11.33 -8.22 -14.03
CA LYS A 155 -11.08 -9.55 -14.59
C LYS A 155 -9.60 -9.81 -14.85
N GLU A 156 -8.87 -8.81 -15.38
CA GLU A 156 -7.43 -8.90 -15.60
C GLU A 156 -6.64 -9.04 -14.30
N LEU A 157 -6.95 -8.23 -13.28
CA LEU A 157 -6.33 -8.32 -11.95
C LEU A 157 -6.51 -9.72 -11.33
N THR A 158 -7.73 -10.26 -11.41
CA THR A 158 -8.04 -11.60 -10.87
C THR A 158 -7.32 -12.70 -11.66
N LYS A 159 -7.39 -12.64 -12.99
CA LYS A 159 -6.77 -13.64 -13.89
C LYS A 159 -5.25 -13.72 -13.73
N ASN A 160 -4.61 -12.56 -13.52
CA ASN A 160 -3.15 -12.43 -13.47
C ASN A 160 -2.60 -12.53 -12.03
N ASP A 161 -3.43 -12.90 -11.04
CA ASP A 161 -3.03 -13.00 -9.64
C ASP A 161 -2.41 -11.69 -9.10
N GLN A 162 -3.06 -10.55 -9.42
CA GLN A 162 -2.62 -9.21 -9.05
C GLN A 162 -3.36 -8.63 -7.83
N VAL A 163 -4.43 -9.27 -7.35
CA VAL A 163 -5.09 -8.92 -6.09
C VAL A 163 -4.24 -9.50 -4.96
N ILE A 164 -3.56 -8.64 -4.19
CA ILE A 164 -2.63 -9.09 -3.13
C ILE A 164 -3.35 -9.31 -1.81
N PHE A 165 -4.29 -8.43 -1.45
CA PHE A 165 -5.08 -8.55 -0.22
C PHE A 165 -6.55 -8.23 -0.47
N GLN A 166 -7.43 -8.97 0.22
CA GLN A 166 -8.86 -8.67 0.31
C GLN A 166 -9.26 -8.45 1.76
N TYR A 167 -10.27 -7.57 1.98
CA TYR A 167 -10.92 -7.44 3.27
C TYR A 167 -11.70 -8.72 3.58
N CYS A 168 -11.57 -9.22 4.80
CA CYS A 168 -12.23 -10.43 5.29
C CYS A 168 -12.66 -10.27 6.75
N ASP A 169 -13.32 -11.27 7.31
CA ASP A 169 -13.53 -11.38 8.75
C ASP A 169 -12.29 -11.98 9.46
N GLU A 170 -12.37 -12.15 10.77
CA GLU A 170 -11.29 -12.75 11.59
C GLU A 170 -10.97 -14.21 11.22
N ASN A 171 -11.92 -14.91 10.59
CA ASN A 171 -11.76 -16.28 10.13
C ASN A 171 -11.29 -16.37 8.67
N GLY A 172 -11.01 -15.24 8.01
CA GLY A 172 -10.57 -15.19 6.62
C GLY A 172 -11.69 -15.32 5.58
N VAL A 173 -12.96 -15.19 6.00
CA VAL A 173 -14.11 -15.22 5.08
C VAL A 173 -14.31 -13.84 4.43
N VAL A 174 -14.26 -13.82 3.10
CA VAL A 174 -14.51 -12.62 2.29
C VAL A 174 -16.00 -12.52 2.00
N SER A 175 -16.65 -11.45 2.46
CA SER A 175 -18.07 -11.15 2.18
C SER A 175 -18.31 -9.65 2.06
N GLU A 176 -19.48 -9.24 1.55
CA GLU A 176 -19.84 -7.82 1.43
C GLU A 176 -19.96 -7.13 2.79
N GLU A 177 -20.41 -7.84 3.83
CA GLU A 177 -20.63 -7.31 5.17
C GLU A 177 -19.32 -6.84 5.84
N VAL A 178 -18.18 -7.47 5.49
CA VAL A 178 -16.88 -7.11 6.05
C VAL A 178 -16.16 -6.04 5.25
N ASN A 179 -16.69 -5.65 4.10
CA ASN A 179 -16.12 -4.59 3.26
C ASN A 179 -16.27 -3.23 3.94
N PRO A 180 -15.18 -2.59 4.38
CA PRO A 180 -15.30 -1.39 5.21
C PRO A 180 -15.69 -0.14 4.41
N ASN A 181 -15.47 -0.12 3.10
CA ASN A 181 -15.49 1.12 2.31
C ASN A 181 -16.17 0.99 0.93
N GLY A 182 -16.62 -0.22 0.54
CA GLY A 182 -17.24 -0.49 -0.74
C GLY A 182 -16.27 -0.74 -1.90
N SER A 183 -15.03 -1.14 -1.61
CA SER A 183 -14.05 -1.55 -2.63
C SER A 183 -14.57 -2.68 -3.50
N CYS A 184 -14.37 -2.61 -4.82
CA CYS A 184 -14.68 -3.68 -5.75
C CYS A 184 -14.01 -4.98 -5.31
N LEU A 185 -14.74 -6.12 -5.34
CA LEU A 185 -14.26 -7.46 -4.96
C LEU A 185 -13.56 -7.50 -3.58
N ASN A 186 -13.94 -6.64 -2.65
CA ASN A 186 -13.27 -6.50 -1.35
C ASN A 186 -11.75 -6.21 -1.44
N ILE A 187 -11.28 -5.68 -2.55
CA ILE A 187 -9.85 -5.41 -2.77
C ILE A 187 -9.35 -4.40 -1.73
N ALA A 188 -8.36 -4.83 -0.94
CA ALA A 188 -7.61 -3.99 0.00
C ALA A 188 -6.25 -3.58 -0.53
N GLY A 189 -5.71 -4.32 -1.52
CA GLY A 189 -4.45 -4.03 -2.18
C GLY A 189 -4.25 -4.83 -3.46
N ILE A 190 -3.45 -4.28 -4.37
CA ILE A 190 -3.13 -4.86 -5.68
C ILE A 190 -1.64 -4.74 -6.00
N SER A 191 -1.18 -5.50 -6.99
CA SER A 191 0.12 -5.32 -7.65
C SER A 191 -0.04 -4.95 -9.12
N ASN A 192 1.05 -4.44 -9.73
CA ASN A 192 1.15 -4.34 -11.18
C ASN A 192 1.39 -5.73 -11.81
N ALA A 193 1.37 -5.80 -13.14
CA ALA A 193 1.58 -7.05 -13.89
C ALA A 193 2.96 -7.68 -13.67
N ASN A 194 3.99 -6.86 -13.46
CA ASN A 194 5.36 -7.32 -13.21
C ASN A 194 5.60 -7.75 -11.74
N LYS A 195 4.61 -7.55 -10.86
CA LYS A 195 4.66 -7.93 -9.43
C LYS A 195 5.82 -7.30 -8.65
N ASN A 196 6.19 -6.07 -9.03
CA ASN A 196 7.21 -5.27 -8.36
C ASN A 196 6.68 -3.92 -7.82
N VAL A 197 5.44 -3.55 -8.16
CA VAL A 197 4.75 -2.39 -7.59
C VAL A 197 3.53 -2.86 -6.83
N PHE A 198 3.41 -2.46 -5.56
CA PHE A 198 2.35 -2.88 -4.64
C PHE A 198 1.65 -1.67 -4.05
N GLY A 199 0.34 -1.71 -3.98
CA GLY A 199 -0.45 -0.69 -3.30
C GLY A 199 -1.47 -1.33 -2.37
N MET A 200 -1.62 -0.80 -1.15
CA MET A 200 -2.66 -1.23 -0.22
C MET A 200 -3.16 -0.09 0.64
N MET A 201 -4.46 -0.10 0.99
CA MET A 201 -5.06 0.93 1.85
C MET A 201 -4.77 0.74 3.34
N PRO A 202 -4.74 -0.49 3.88
CA PRO A 202 -4.36 -0.72 5.27
C PRO A 202 -2.89 -0.37 5.56
N HIS A 203 -2.61 -0.05 6.83
CA HIS A 203 -1.33 0.44 7.34
C HIS A 203 -0.56 -0.65 8.09
N PRO A 204 0.22 -1.53 7.43
CA PRO A 204 0.99 -2.56 8.10
C PRO A 204 2.08 -1.97 9.02
N GLU A 205 2.61 -0.76 8.73
CA GLU A 205 3.59 -0.07 9.56
C GLU A 205 3.07 0.27 10.97
N ARG A 206 1.75 0.27 11.15
CA ARG A 206 1.07 0.49 12.44
C ARG A 206 0.67 -0.81 13.14
N ALA A 207 1.21 -1.94 12.69
CA ALA A 207 0.96 -3.28 13.22
C ALA A 207 2.26 -4.11 13.23
N VAL A 208 3.37 -3.53 13.73
CA VAL A 208 4.72 -4.14 13.67
C VAL A 208 5.36 -4.38 15.02
N ASP A 209 4.77 -3.89 16.11
CA ASP A 209 5.40 -3.86 17.42
C ASP A 209 4.44 -4.34 18.53
N LEU A 210 4.97 -5.06 19.50
CA LEU A 210 4.21 -5.48 20.69
C LEU A 210 3.70 -4.30 21.50
N LEU A 211 4.38 -3.14 21.48
CA LEU A 211 3.89 -1.91 22.11
C LEU A 211 2.58 -1.42 21.47
N LEU A 212 2.35 -1.74 20.19
CA LEU A 212 1.09 -1.48 19.48
C LEU A 212 0.06 -2.59 19.72
N ASN A 213 0.44 -3.62 20.49
CA ASN A 213 -0.37 -4.81 20.76
C ASN A 213 -0.79 -5.55 19.48
N ASN A 214 0.02 -5.40 18.40
CA ASN A 214 -0.21 -5.99 17.10
C ASN A 214 1.09 -6.11 16.30
N THR A 215 1.39 -7.30 15.79
CA THR A 215 2.58 -7.59 14.97
C THR A 215 2.25 -8.22 13.62
N ASP A 216 0.99 -8.25 13.21
CA ASP A 216 0.58 -8.86 11.94
C ASP A 216 1.17 -8.15 10.73
N GLY A 217 1.33 -6.81 10.79
CA GLY A 217 1.97 -6.03 9.74
C GLY A 217 3.44 -6.34 9.54
N LYS A 218 4.14 -6.73 10.62
CA LYS A 218 5.53 -7.17 10.54
C LYS A 218 5.70 -8.35 9.59
N LEU A 219 4.78 -9.33 9.64
CA LEU A 219 4.82 -10.51 8.75
C LEU A 219 4.68 -10.13 7.28
N ILE A 220 3.88 -9.11 6.97
CA ILE A 220 3.70 -8.59 5.60
C ILE A 220 5.04 -8.02 5.08
N PHE A 221 5.72 -7.20 5.89
CA PHE A 221 7.04 -6.68 5.52
C PHE A 221 8.11 -7.77 5.44
N GLU A 222 8.12 -8.73 6.35
CA GLU A 222 9.04 -9.86 6.31
C GLU A 222 8.90 -10.67 5.02
N SER A 223 7.65 -10.86 4.53
CA SER A 223 7.42 -11.49 3.23
C SER A 223 7.99 -10.68 2.06
N LEU A 224 7.84 -9.34 2.09
CA LEU A 224 8.33 -8.46 1.04
C LEU A 224 9.86 -8.37 0.99
N LEU A 225 10.51 -8.42 2.15
CA LEU A 225 11.95 -8.17 2.30
C LEU A 225 12.83 -9.42 2.14
N ASN A 226 12.22 -10.61 2.07
CA ASN A 226 12.88 -11.92 1.86
C ASN A 226 12.55 -12.49 0.46
#